data_d1c042561b3dd785fa5d5db8b16c45e7
#
_entry.id   d1c042561b3dd785fa5d5db8b16c45e7
#
_cell.length_a   1.000
_cell.length_b   1.000
_cell.length_c   1.000
_cell.angle_alpha   90.00
_cell.angle_beta   90.00
_cell.angle_gamma   90.00
#
_symmetry.space_group_name_H-M   'P 1'
#
loop_
_entity.id
_entity.type
_entity.pdbx_description
1 polymer ?
#
loop_
_entity_poly.entity_id
_entity_poly.type
_entity_poly.pdbx_seq_one_letter_code
_entity_poly.pdbx_strand_id
1 'polypeptide(L)'
;MKNDLTCGVVRDLLPSYVEGLTAPETNEAVERHLSDCADCERLRAELASRDVPGAPEEVKEVDYLKKVRRRGRRRVMIAVAVTVLILALGIAAKLFLIGSPAIWDNWENPNWMAYTNVPNQLDIRFYSEFLDTAYCNWNVTNENGIVRVSARKVLPSVFHDTSDHWEHILLNGVREVWVSNQLVWQGGVMISPQIDRVYQAKTPYVGNAPAVGRVVSAAGFNLWGDYTMELQTSAQPYRLTLRYSSSFTPEGMESGTKDIFQDMAATLVAIGNLDEIECAFQGDNDQSWSYVLTVEELNQALPQIVSAYNERFLNQKDWPLYASVKDYGDSCADLDQLYEAMWWAIELGAYAPQVQS
;
A
#
# COMPACT_ATOMS: atom_id res chain seq x y z
N MET A 1 -11.75 105.29 22.44
CA MET A 1 -11.68 105.22 21.01
C MET A 1 -12.59 104.10 20.52
N LYS A 2 -13.74 104.49 19.92
CA LYS A 2 -14.61 103.49 19.32
C LYS A 2 -13.92 103.03 18.06
N ASN A 3 -13.38 101.82 18.02
CA ASN A 3 -12.98 101.16 16.80
C ASN A 3 -14.23 100.55 16.11
N ASP A 4 -14.95 101.37 15.42
CA ASP A 4 -16.11 100.92 14.60
C ASP A 4 -15.52 100.27 13.31
N LEU A 5 -15.83 99.00 13.08
CA LEU A 5 -15.42 98.31 11.89
C LEU A 5 -16.06 98.94 10.63
N THR A 6 -15.28 99.09 9.57
CA THR A 6 -15.84 99.62 8.32
C THR A 6 -16.64 98.52 7.56
N CYS A 7 -17.60 98.91 6.73
CA CYS A 7 -18.41 97.94 5.95
C CYS A 7 -17.57 96.94 5.13
N GLY A 8 -16.38 97.39 4.67
CA GLY A 8 -15.45 96.52 3.93
C GLY A 8 -14.93 95.39 4.78
N VAL A 9 -14.44 95.70 5.98
CA VAL A 9 -13.91 94.74 6.94
C VAL A 9 -15.05 93.77 7.41
N VAL A 10 -16.24 94.29 7.65
CA VAL A 10 -17.36 93.45 8.06
C VAL A 10 -17.76 92.44 6.94
N ARG A 11 -17.81 92.91 5.68
CA ARG A 11 -18.12 92.02 4.56
C ARG A 11 -17.12 90.91 4.43
N ASP A 12 -15.83 91.11 4.65
CA ASP A 12 -14.78 90.11 4.58
C ASP A 12 -14.92 89.10 5.73
N LEU A 13 -15.43 89.52 6.90
CA LEU A 13 -15.60 88.67 8.05
C LEU A 13 -16.91 87.86 8.06
N LEU A 14 -17.95 88.37 7.36
CA LEU A 14 -19.28 87.75 7.36
C LEU A 14 -19.32 86.23 6.99
N PRO A 15 -18.58 85.73 6.02
CA PRO A 15 -18.57 84.30 5.76
C PRO A 15 -18.15 83.49 6.99
N SER A 16 -16.99 83.85 7.56
CA SER A 16 -16.47 83.17 8.76
C SER A 16 -17.36 83.41 10.03
N TYR A 17 -18.01 84.54 10.12
CA TYR A 17 -18.95 84.87 11.21
C TYR A 17 -20.19 83.94 11.10
N VAL A 18 -20.80 83.82 9.95
CA VAL A 18 -21.94 82.95 9.70
C VAL A 18 -21.62 81.44 9.91
N GLU A 19 -20.42 81.03 9.66
CA GLU A 19 -19.91 79.70 9.92
C GLU A 19 -19.47 79.46 11.38
N GLY A 20 -19.52 80.48 12.22
CA GLY A 20 -19.14 80.39 13.63
C GLY A 20 -17.64 80.23 13.89
N LEU A 21 -16.79 80.63 12.95
CA LEU A 21 -15.35 80.47 12.95
C LEU A 21 -14.57 81.69 13.48
N THR A 22 -15.29 82.81 13.93
CA THR A 22 -14.70 84.03 14.44
C THR A 22 -14.61 84.03 15.95
N ALA A 23 -13.63 84.72 16.53
CA ALA A 23 -13.46 84.82 17.95
C ALA A 23 -14.55 85.72 18.63
N PRO A 24 -14.89 85.51 19.92
CA PRO A 24 -15.96 86.22 20.61
C PRO A 24 -15.87 87.74 20.55
N GLU A 25 -14.66 88.30 20.67
CA GLU A 25 -14.42 89.76 20.62
C GLU A 25 -14.72 90.31 19.22
N THR A 26 -14.44 89.48 18.15
CA THR A 26 -14.76 89.84 16.77
C THR A 26 -16.28 89.79 16.53
N ASN A 27 -16.94 88.82 17.09
CA ASN A 27 -18.38 88.65 16.98
C ASN A 27 -19.10 89.85 17.53
N GLU A 28 -18.73 90.36 18.77
CA GLU A 28 -19.29 91.56 19.35
C GLU A 28 -19.10 92.82 18.50
N ALA A 29 -17.93 92.92 17.83
CA ALA A 29 -17.67 94.06 16.94
C ALA A 29 -18.48 94.00 15.60
N VAL A 30 -18.64 92.81 15.07
CA VAL A 30 -19.47 92.53 13.86
C VAL A 30 -20.94 92.80 14.18
N GLU A 31 -21.47 92.24 15.26
CA GLU A 31 -22.86 92.43 15.69
C GLU A 31 -23.23 93.91 15.94
N ARG A 32 -22.31 94.67 16.52
CA ARG A 32 -22.53 96.11 16.75
C ARG A 32 -22.65 96.84 15.39
N HIS A 33 -21.81 96.48 14.41
CA HIS A 33 -21.88 97.10 13.08
C HIS A 33 -23.15 96.68 12.36
N LEU A 34 -23.57 95.39 12.49
CA LEU A 34 -24.79 94.86 11.80
C LEU A 34 -26.05 95.57 12.36
N SER A 35 -26.09 95.97 13.64
CA SER A 35 -27.18 96.72 14.20
C SER A 35 -27.31 98.13 13.59
N ASP A 36 -26.22 98.72 13.14
CA ASP A 36 -26.18 100.09 12.60
C ASP A 36 -26.13 100.13 11.07
N CYS A 37 -25.92 99.04 10.42
CA CYS A 37 -25.80 98.97 8.91
C CYS A 37 -26.70 97.94 8.25
N ALA A 38 -27.80 98.38 7.69
CA ALA A 38 -28.82 97.53 7.02
C ALA A 38 -28.30 96.78 5.81
N ASP A 39 -27.27 97.28 5.07
CA ASP A 39 -26.73 96.64 3.96
C ASP A 39 -25.81 95.44 4.33
N CYS A 40 -25.06 95.50 5.38
CA CYS A 40 -24.30 94.40 5.89
C CYS A 40 -25.15 93.32 6.52
N GLU A 41 -26.24 93.73 7.25
CA GLU A 41 -27.21 92.76 7.76
C GLU A 41 -27.97 91.99 6.68
N ARG A 42 -28.30 92.65 5.53
CA ARG A 42 -28.89 91.93 4.35
C ARG A 42 -27.94 90.91 3.78
N LEU A 43 -26.64 91.27 3.68
CA LEU A 43 -25.62 90.33 3.19
C LEU A 43 -25.41 89.13 4.13
N ARG A 44 -25.43 89.39 5.48
CA ARG A 44 -25.43 88.29 6.45
C ARG A 44 -26.57 87.34 6.29
N ALA A 45 -27.80 87.88 6.14
CA ALA A 45 -29.00 87.08 5.91
C ALA A 45 -28.95 86.26 4.60
N GLU A 46 -28.39 86.87 3.57
CA GLU A 46 -28.17 86.16 2.28
C GLU A 46 -27.16 84.99 2.38
N LEU A 47 -26.06 85.22 3.16
CA LEU A 47 -25.03 84.20 3.38
C LEU A 47 -25.57 83.08 4.29
N ALA A 48 -26.39 83.42 5.30
CA ALA A 48 -27.04 82.42 6.16
C ALA A 48 -28.13 81.64 5.48
N SER A 49 -28.76 82.16 4.41
CA SER A 49 -29.81 81.47 3.65
C SER A 49 -29.26 80.58 2.54
N ARG A 50 -27.96 80.64 2.25
CA ARG A 50 -27.37 79.69 1.35
C ARG A 50 -27.33 78.33 2.08
N ASP A 51 -28.16 77.36 1.63
CA ASP A 51 -28.10 75.98 2.05
C ASP A 51 -26.66 75.50 1.93
N VAL A 52 -26.05 75.10 3.05
CA VAL A 52 -24.78 74.38 3.06
C VAL A 52 -25.02 73.12 2.22
N PRO A 53 -24.27 72.88 1.14
CA PRO A 53 -24.43 71.62 0.42
C PRO A 53 -24.19 70.52 1.44
N GLY A 54 -25.17 69.58 1.56
CA GLY A 54 -25.16 68.50 2.52
C GLY A 54 -23.82 67.78 2.61
N ALA A 55 -23.49 67.29 3.77
CA ALA A 55 -22.28 66.57 4.08
C ALA A 55 -21.92 65.53 3.00
N PRO A 56 -20.63 65.38 2.65
CA PRO A 56 -20.22 64.47 1.58
C PRO A 56 -20.70 63.04 1.84
N GLU A 57 -21.17 62.38 0.76
CA GLU A 57 -21.63 60.99 0.69
C GLU A 57 -20.58 59.95 1.12
N GLU A 58 -20.13 59.95 2.41
CA GLU A 58 -19.23 58.92 2.97
C GLU A 58 -19.85 57.53 2.93
N VAL A 59 -21.16 57.39 2.81
CA VAL A 59 -21.90 56.13 2.85
C VAL A 59 -21.66 55.27 1.57
N LYS A 60 -21.37 55.92 0.43
CA LYS A 60 -21.16 55.14 -0.85
C LYS A 60 -19.77 54.51 -0.99
N GLU A 61 -18.72 55.10 -0.44
CA GLU A 61 -17.35 54.50 -0.51
C GLU A 61 -17.22 53.23 0.32
N VAL A 62 -17.80 53.22 1.53
CA VAL A 62 -17.78 52.04 2.42
C VAL A 62 -18.53 50.86 1.81
N ASP A 63 -19.62 51.10 1.10
CA ASP A 63 -20.41 50.05 0.43
C ASP A 63 -19.69 49.50 -0.80
N TYR A 64 -18.93 50.31 -1.53
CA TYR A 64 -18.14 49.88 -2.68
C TYR A 64 -16.99 48.94 -2.24
N LEU A 65 -16.26 49.29 -1.17
CA LEU A 65 -15.19 48.46 -0.64
C LEU A 65 -15.72 47.13 -0.09
N LYS A 66 -16.86 47.13 0.57
CA LYS A 66 -17.54 45.87 1.00
C LYS A 66 -17.93 45.01 -0.20
N LYS A 67 -18.43 45.59 -1.28
CA LYS A 67 -18.82 44.89 -2.51
C LYS A 67 -17.61 44.31 -3.25
N VAL A 68 -16.48 45.02 -3.32
CA VAL A 68 -15.21 44.54 -3.88
C VAL A 68 -14.65 43.37 -3.06
N ARG A 69 -14.61 43.54 -1.73
CA ARG A 69 -14.15 42.47 -0.80
C ARG A 69 -15.02 41.23 -0.88
N ARG A 70 -16.35 41.38 -1.01
CA ARG A 70 -17.28 40.25 -1.17
C ARG A 70 -17.08 39.54 -2.50
N ARG A 71 -16.82 40.29 -3.61
CA ARG A 71 -16.48 39.70 -4.93
C ARG A 71 -15.13 38.98 -4.90
N GLY A 72 -14.12 39.58 -4.24
CA GLY A 72 -12.81 38.95 -4.07
C GLY A 72 -12.93 37.61 -3.31
N ARG A 73 -13.61 37.61 -2.14
CA ARG A 73 -13.85 36.39 -1.37
C ARG A 73 -14.60 35.32 -2.16
N ARG A 74 -15.64 35.72 -2.94
CA ARG A 74 -16.40 34.78 -3.78
C ARG A 74 -15.51 34.16 -4.85
N ARG A 75 -14.60 34.92 -5.50
CA ARG A 75 -13.66 34.40 -6.49
C ARG A 75 -12.67 33.41 -5.84
N VAL A 76 -12.13 33.74 -4.67
CA VAL A 76 -11.25 32.83 -3.92
C VAL A 76 -11.98 31.56 -3.52
N MET A 77 -13.23 31.67 -3.00
CA MET A 77 -14.02 30.46 -2.67
C MET A 77 -14.31 29.60 -3.88
N ILE A 78 -14.64 30.22 -5.03
CA ILE A 78 -14.85 29.45 -6.28
C ILE A 78 -13.55 28.77 -6.72
N ALA A 79 -12.42 29.47 -6.68
CA ALA A 79 -11.12 28.87 -7.02
C ALA A 79 -10.78 27.69 -6.10
N VAL A 80 -10.96 27.84 -4.78
CA VAL A 80 -10.76 26.74 -3.82
C VAL A 80 -11.72 25.57 -4.12
N ALA A 81 -13.02 25.87 -4.35
CA ALA A 81 -13.99 24.81 -4.65
C ALA A 81 -13.66 24.05 -5.95
N VAL A 82 -13.20 24.76 -6.99
CA VAL A 82 -12.75 24.16 -8.26
C VAL A 82 -11.52 23.30 -8.04
N THR A 83 -10.54 23.78 -7.27
CA THR A 83 -9.35 23.00 -6.94
C THR A 83 -9.69 21.73 -6.17
N VAL A 84 -10.55 21.84 -5.16
CA VAL A 84 -11.04 20.67 -4.39
C VAL A 84 -11.78 19.68 -5.30
N LEU A 85 -12.62 20.18 -6.20
CA LEU A 85 -13.33 19.34 -7.17
C LEU A 85 -12.36 18.59 -8.10
N ILE A 86 -11.36 19.28 -8.66
CA ILE A 86 -10.34 18.66 -9.52
C ILE A 86 -9.58 17.58 -8.76
N LEU A 87 -9.16 17.85 -7.51
CA LEU A 87 -8.49 16.86 -6.66
C LEU A 87 -9.40 15.66 -6.37
N ALA A 88 -10.67 15.91 -6.03
CA ALA A 88 -11.64 14.85 -5.79
C ALA A 88 -11.88 13.98 -7.03
N LEU A 89 -12.01 14.61 -8.21
CA LEU A 89 -12.11 13.89 -9.48
C LEU A 89 -10.84 13.10 -9.81
N GLY A 90 -9.65 13.64 -9.53
CA GLY A 90 -8.38 12.95 -9.69
C GLY A 90 -8.27 11.71 -8.79
N ILE A 91 -8.67 11.85 -7.52
CA ILE A 91 -8.72 10.73 -6.57
C ILE A 91 -9.74 9.69 -7.03
N ALA A 92 -10.94 10.10 -7.41
CA ALA A 92 -11.97 9.20 -7.92
C ALA A 92 -11.49 8.46 -9.18
N ALA A 93 -10.88 9.15 -10.13
CA ALA A 93 -10.31 8.53 -11.32
C ALA A 93 -9.22 7.51 -10.94
N LYS A 94 -8.35 7.84 -9.96
CA LYS A 94 -7.34 6.91 -9.47
C LYS A 94 -7.94 5.66 -8.85
N LEU A 95 -8.99 5.80 -8.05
CA LEU A 95 -9.62 4.69 -7.34
C LEU A 95 -10.50 3.81 -8.24
N PHE A 96 -11.24 4.39 -9.17
CA PHE A 96 -12.27 3.70 -9.93
C PHE A 96 -11.91 3.39 -11.39
N LEU A 97 -10.92 4.08 -11.98
CA LEU A 97 -10.57 3.91 -13.40
C LEU A 97 -9.11 3.49 -13.62
N ILE A 98 -8.16 4.14 -12.93
CA ILE A 98 -6.73 3.89 -13.17
C ILE A 98 -6.24 2.73 -12.29
N GLY A 99 -6.64 2.70 -11.04
CA GLY A 99 -6.25 1.68 -10.07
C GLY A 99 -4.78 1.69 -9.68
N SER A 100 -4.38 0.66 -8.94
CA SER A 100 -2.99 0.34 -8.59
C SER A 100 -2.63 -1.04 -9.17
N PRO A 101 -1.35 -1.35 -9.38
CA PRO A 101 -0.96 -2.70 -9.76
C PRO A 101 -1.58 -3.73 -8.81
N ALA A 102 -2.17 -4.77 -9.34
CA ALA A 102 -2.63 -5.89 -8.56
C ALA A 102 -1.39 -6.72 -8.19
N ILE A 103 -1.13 -6.86 -6.91
CA ILE A 103 -0.06 -7.70 -6.36
C ILE A 103 -0.78 -8.86 -5.68
N TRP A 104 -0.53 -10.08 -6.17
CA TRP A 104 -1.12 -11.31 -5.66
C TRP A 104 -0.01 -12.11 -4.95
N ASP A 105 0.49 -11.57 -3.83
CA ASP A 105 1.53 -12.15 -2.99
C ASP A 105 0.99 -12.75 -1.67
N ASN A 106 -0.32 -12.63 -1.44
CA ASN A 106 -0.95 -13.22 -0.26
C ASN A 106 -1.29 -14.69 -0.53
N TRP A 107 -0.48 -15.59 0.02
CA TRP A 107 -0.64 -17.02 -0.12
C TRP A 107 -1.82 -17.59 0.71
N GLU A 108 -2.23 -16.90 1.77
CA GLU A 108 -3.34 -17.32 2.64
C GLU A 108 -4.69 -17.18 1.93
N ASN A 109 -4.83 -16.17 1.05
CA ASN A 109 -6.01 -15.95 0.24
C ASN A 109 -5.61 -15.41 -1.15
N PRO A 110 -5.09 -16.27 -2.03
CA PRO A 110 -4.81 -15.85 -3.39
C PRO A 110 -6.13 -15.57 -4.10
N ASN A 111 -6.30 -14.36 -4.62
CA ASN A 111 -7.48 -14.02 -5.42
C ASN A 111 -7.39 -14.61 -6.86
N TRP A 112 -6.72 -15.74 -6.99
CA TRP A 112 -6.63 -16.51 -8.23
C TRP A 112 -6.42 -18.00 -7.95
N MET A 113 -6.82 -18.82 -8.90
CA MET A 113 -6.56 -20.26 -8.94
C MET A 113 -6.11 -20.65 -10.32
N ALA A 114 -5.19 -21.60 -10.42
CA ALA A 114 -4.71 -22.13 -11.69
C ALA A 114 -5.02 -23.63 -11.82
N TYR A 115 -5.35 -24.06 -13.04
CA TYR A 115 -5.76 -25.42 -13.34
C TYR A 115 -5.14 -25.90 -14.67
N THR A 116 -4.81 -27.16 -14.74
CA THR A 116 -4.34 -27.84 -15.97
C THR A 116 -5.35 -28.90 -16.42
N ASN A 117 -6.62 -28.55 -16.50
CA ASN A 117 -7.70 -29.49 -16.85
C ASN A 117 -7.69 -29.92 -18.33
N VAL A 118 -7.10 -29.09 -19.19
CA VAL A 118 -6.96 -29.35 -20.63
C VAL A 118 -5.49 -29.59 -20.97
N PRO A 119 -5.14 -30.62 -21.70
CA PRO A 119 -3.76 -30.85 -22.09
C PRO A 119 -3.14 -29.63 -22.81
N ASN A 120 -1.92 -29.27 -22.41
CA ASN A 120 -1.18 -28.10 -22.91
C ASN A 120 -1.88 -26.74 -22.71
N GLN A 121 -2.79 -26.63 -21.75
CA GLN A 121 -3.45 -25.39 -21.40
C GLN A 121 -3.41 -25.18 -19.88
N LEU A 122 -3.06 -23.98 -19.48
CA LEU A 122 -3.18 -23.48 -18.12
C LEU A 122 -4.34 -22.48 -18.07
N ASP A 123 -5.32 -22.78 -17.25
CA ASP A 123 -6.47 -21.91 -16.99
C ASP A 123 -6.26 -21.20 -15.65
N ILE A 124 -6.28 -19.87 -15.66
CA ILE A 124 -6.14 -19.07 -14.45
C ILE A 124 -7.44 -18.31 -14.26
N ARG A 125 -8.10 -18.56 -13.13
CA ARG A 125 -9.29 -17.84 -12.68
C ARG A 125 -8.91 -16.80 -11.64
N PHE A 126 -9.26 -15.58 -11.90
CA PHE A 126 -9.13 -14.46 -10.95
C PHE A 126 -10.52 -14.11 -10.40
N TYR A 127 -10.62 -13.95 -9.10
CA TYR A 127 -11.90 -13.67 -8.42
C TYR A 127 -11.71 -12.65 -7.30
N SER A 128 -12.81 -12.02 -6.88
CA SER A 128 -12.85 -11.12 -5.72
C SER A 128 -13.61 -11.81 -4.59
N GLU A 129 -12.93 -12.18 -3.53
CA GLU A 129 -13.52 -12.94 -2.42
C GLU A 129 -14.56 -12.12 -1.66
N PHE A 130 -14.33 -10.81 -1.48
CA PHE A 130 -15.18 -9.93 -0.66
C PHE A 130 -16.03 -8.95 -1.49
N LEU A 131 -16.03 -9.05 -2.82
CA LEU A 131 -16.72 -8.12 -3.72
C LEU A 131 -16.34 -6.64 -3.52
N ASP A 132 -15.21 -6.38 -2.88
CA ASP A 132 -14.68 -5.06 -2.56
C ASP A 132 -13.61 -4.56 -3.54
N THR A 133 -13.17 -5.46 -4.43
CA THR A 133 -12.11 -5.21 -5.41
C THR A 133 -12.56 -5.67 -6.79
N ALA A 134 -12.39 -4.81 -7.78
CA ALA A 134 -12.51 -5.16 -9.20
C ALA A 134 -11.13 -5.11 -9.85
N TYR A 135 -10.96 -5.85 -10.96
CA TYR A 135 -9.72 -5.87 -11.72
C TYR A 135 -9.95 -5.29 -13.11
N CYS A 136 -8.96 -4.57 -13.62
CA CYS A 136 -8.99 -3.97 -14.94
C CYS A 136 -7.61 -3.95 -15.59
N ASN A 137 -7.54 -3.55 -16.86
CA ASN A 137 -6.30 -3.39 -17.62
C ASN A 137 -5.43 -4.67 -17.58
N TRP A 138 -6.08 -5.80 -17.88
CA TRP A 138 -5.41 -7.08 -18.01
C TRP A 138 -4.34 -7.00 -19.10
N ASN A 139 -3.16 -7.54 -18.79
CA ASN A 139 -2.04 -7.57 -19.71
C ASN A 139 -1.36 -8.93 -19.62
N VAL A 140 -1.35 -9.66 -20.74
CA VAL A 140 -0.67 -10.93 -20.90
C VAL A 140 0.43 -10.75 -21.93
N THR A 141 1.66 -10.97 -21.53
CA THR A 141 2.83 -10.89 -22.40
C THR A 141 3.52 -12.25 -22.49
N ASN A 142 4.11 -12.57 -23.62
CA ASN A 142 4.96 -13.74 -23.79
C ASN A 142 6.29 -13.31 -24.40
N GLU A 143 7.34 -13.39 -23.62
CA GLU A 143 8.71 -13.08 -24.06
C GLU A 143 9.58 -14.31 -23.90
N ASN A 144 10.00 -14.89 -25.02
CA ASN A 144 10.88 -16.07 -25.07
C ASN A 144 10.34 -17.27 -24.25
N GLY A 145 9.03 -17.49 -24.24
CA GLY A 145 8.40 -18.58 -23.50
C GLY A 145 8.16 -18.28 -22.02
N ILE A 146 8.38 -17.04 -21.59
CA ILE A 146 7.98 -16.56 -20.26
C ILE A 146 6.69 -15.76 -20.42
N VAL A 147 5.60 -16.30 -19.91
CA VAL A 147 4.29 -15.63 -19.91
C VAL A 147 4.12 -14.89 -18.59
N ARG A 148 3.72 -13.61 -18.67
CA ARG A 148 3.41 -12.79 -17.50
C ARG A 148 1.99 -12.27 -17.60
N VAL A 149 1.19 -12.56 -16.56
CA VAL A 149 -0.17 -12.05 -16.38
C VAL A 149 -0.16 -10.98 -15.31
N SER A 150 -0.71 -9.83 -15.63
CA SER A 150 -0.83 -8.73 -14.69
C SER A 150 -2.14 -7.97 -14.90
N ALA A 151 -2.62 -7.32 -13.87
CA ALA A 151 -3.80 -6.47 -13.91
C ALA A 151 -3.64 -5.29 -12.93
N ARG A 152 -4.64 -4.42 -12.92
CA ARG A 152 -4.74 -3.34 -11.96
C ARG A 152 -6.00 -3.54 -11.11
N LYS A 153 -5.90 -3.31 -9.80
CA LYS A 153 -7.04 -3.31 -8.90
C LYS A 153 -7.65 -1.92 -8.78
N VAL A 154 -8.97 -1.87 -8.82
CA VAL A 154 -9.80 -0.67 -8.68
C VAL A 154 -10.94 -0.96 -7.71
N LEU A 155 -11.62 0.09 -7.25
CA LEU A 155 -12.88 -0.09 -6.53
C LEU A 155 -13.98 -0.50 -7.52
N PRO A 156 -14.90 -1.40 -7.11
CA PRO A 156 -16.06 -1.78 -7.91
C PRO A 156 -16.90 -0.58 -8.29
N SER A 157 -17.38 -0.56 -9.51
CA SER A 157 -18.18 0.55 -10.06
C SER A 157 -18.99 0.10 -11.27
N VAL A 158 -19.75 1.01 -11.87
CA VAL A 158 -20.42 0.78 -13.15
C VAL A 158 -19.46 0.54 -14.34
N PHE A 159 -18.18 0.84 -14.15
CA PHE A 159 -17.14 0.64 -15.17
C PHE A 159 -16.39 -0.67 -14.99
N HIS A 160 -16.30 -1.17 -13.76
CA HIS A 160 -15.56 -2.38 -13.41
C HIS A 160 -16.34 -3.11 -12.31
N ASP A 161 -16.84 -4.28 -12.65
CA ASP A 161 -17.56 -5.15 -11.72
C ASP A 161 -16.58 -6.13 -11.02
N THR A 162 -17.11 -6.91 -10.10
CA THR A 162 -16.36 -7.93 -9.33
C THR A 162 -16.49 -9.32 -9.94
N SER A 163 -16.83 -9.42 -11.24
CA SER A 163 -16.97 -10.70 -11.91
C SER A 163 -15.61 -11.41 -12.05
N ASP A 164 -15.68 -12.74 -12.11
CA ASP A 164 -14.50 -13.56 -12.34
C ASP A 164 -13.91 -13.28 -13.73
N HIS A 165 -12.58 -13.27 -13.79
CA HIS A 165 -11.84 -13.17 -15.03
C HIS A 165 -11.05 -14.47 -15.26
N TRP A 166 -11.02 -14.94 -16.49
CA TRP A 166 -10.31 -16.15 -16.88
C TRP A 166 -9.27 -15.82 -17.95
N GLU A 167 -8.05 -16.32 -17.71
CA GLU A 167 -7.00 -16.35 -18.72
C GLU A 167 -6.70 -17.81 -19.12
N HIS A 168 -6.66 -18.05 -20.41
CA HIS A 168 -6.38 -19.35 -21.00
C HIS A 168 -5.03 -19.32 -21.72
N ILE A 169 -4.01 -19.92 -21.13
CA ILE A 169 -2.64 -19.88 -21.62
C ILE A 169 -2.30 -21.20 -22.30
N LEU A 170 -2.00 -21.16 -23.58
CA LEU A 170 -1.48 -22.31 -24.31
C LEU A 170 0.00 -22.52 -23.96
N LEU A 171 0.34 -23.69 -23.45
CA LEU A 171 1.66 -24.00 -22.90
C LEU A 171 2.70 -24.42 -23.97
N ASN A 172 2.33 -24.49 -25.26
CA ASN A 172 3.25 -24.83 -26.33
C ASN A 172 4.38 -23.81 -26.46
N GLY A 173 5.62 -24.21 -26.18
CA GLY A 173 6.78 -23.33 -26.20
C GLY A 173 6.87 -22.39 -24.99
N VAL A 174 5.98 -22.52 -24.02
CA VAL A 174 6.05 -21.81 -22.73
C VAL A 174 6.99 -22.58 -21.80
N ARG A 175 7.82 -21.84 -21.07
CA ARG A 175 8.73 -22.35 -20.04
C ARG A 175 8.26 -21.99 -18.65
N GLU A 176 7.69 -20.79 -18.49
CA GLU A 176 7.25 -20.22 -17.21
C GLU A 176 5.97 -19.40 -17.39
N VAL A 177 5.10 -19.46 -16.41
CA VAL A 177 3.94 -18.56 -16.28
C VAL A 177 4.00 -17.88 -14.93
N TRP A 178 3.93 -16.54 -14.96
CA TRP A 178 3.94 -15.67 -13.81
C TRP A 178 2.63 -14.92 -13.69
N VAL A 179 2.09 -14.84 -12.48
CA VAL A 179 0.98 -13.97 -12.11
C VAL A 179 1.54 -12.85 -11.22
N SER A 180 1.63 -11.64 -11.77
CA SER A 180 2.39 -10.54 -11.18
C SER A 180 3.86 -10.93 -10.92
N ASN A 181 4.24 -11.11 -9.67
CA ASN A 181 5.59 -11.49 -9.22
C ASN A 181 5.66 -12.95 -8.73
N GLN A 182 4.60 -13.73 -8.88
CA GLN A 182 4.52 -15.12 -8.43
C GLN A 182 4.66 -16.07 -9.62
N LEU A 183 5.57 -17.02 -9.55
CA LEU A 183 5.69 -18.12 -10.50
C LEU A 183 4.60 -19.15 -10.21
N VAL A 184 3.74 -19.44 -11.20
CA VAL A 184 2.61 -20.35 -11.02
C VAL A 184 2.77 -21.67 -11.78
N TRP A 185 3.61 -21.68 -12.83
CA TRP A 185 3.88 -22.86 -13.62
C TRP A 185 5.28 -22.79 -14.21
N GLN A 186 6.02 -23.91 -14.19
CA GLN A 186 7.35 -24.04 -14.79
C GLN A 186 7.56 -25.47 -15.31
N GLY A 187 7.92 -25.60 -16.60
CA GLY A 187 8.40 -26.84 -17.18
C GLY A 187 7.45 -28.05 -17.13
N GLY A 188 6.16 -27.86 -16.93
CA GLY A 188 5.16 -28.91 -16.78
C GLY A 188 4.60 -29.03 -15.36
N VAL A 189 5.13 -28.28 -14.39
CA VAL A 189 4.79 -28.36 -12.97
C VAL A 189 4.04 -27.11 -12.56
N MET A 190 2.95 -27.28 -11.82
CA MET A 190 2.27 -26.21 -11.08
C MET A 190 3.11 -25.88 -9.86
N ILE A 191 3.39 -24.61 -9.63
CA ILE A 191 4.22 -24.16 -8.51
C ILE A 191 3.34 -23.68 -7.36
N SER A 192 3.57 -24.23 -6.19
CA SER A 192 2.90 -23.75 -4.97
C SER A 192 3.42 -22.36 -4.58
N PRO A 193 2.55 -21.46 -4.10
CA PRO A 193 2.97 -20.12 -3.69
C PRO A 193 4.04 -20.14 -2.59
N GLN A 194 4.04 -21.11 -1.74
CA GLN A 194 5.03 -21.28 -0.67
C GLN A 194 6.42 -21.57 -1.26
N ILE A 195 6.52 -22.52 -2.19
CA ILE A 195 7.80 -22.90 -2.78
C ILE A 195 8.35 -21.82 -3.70
N ASP A 196 7.52 -21.11 -4.44
CA ASP A 196 7.97 -19.92 -5.16
C ASP A 196 8.66 -18.91 -4.22
N ARG A 197 8.09 -18.61 -3.04
CA ARG A 197 8.72 -17.72 -2.06
C ARG A 197 10.02 -18.28 -1.50
N VAL A 198 10.07 -19.58 -1.17
CA VAL A 198 11.28 -20.25 -0.70
C VAL A 198 12.37 -20.17 -1.77
N TYR A 199 12.03 -20.45 -3.02
CA TYR A 199 12.95 -20.40 -4.16
C TYR A 199 13.50 -18.99 -4.39
N GLN A 200 12.65 -17.97 -4.33
CA GLN A 200 13.07 -16.56 -4.44
C GLN A 200 13.93 -16.09 -3.25
N ALA A 201 13.76 -16.68 -2.06
CA ALA A 201 14.52 -16.35 -0.86
C ALA A 201 15.87 -17.11 -0.75
N LYS A 202 16.18 -18.03 -1.68
CA LYS A 202 17.39 -18.86 -1.63
C LYS A 202 18.65 -18.08 -1.27
N THR A 203 19.51 -18.70 -0.48
CA THR A 203 20.79 -18.13 -0.07
C THR A 203 21.90 -19.19 -0.13
N PRO A 204 23.12 -18.84 -0.61
CA PRO A 204 24.20 -19.81 -0.67
C PRO A 204 24.80 -20.13 0.71
N TYR A 205 24.60 -19.27 1.71
CA TYR A 205 25.35 -19.37 2.98
C TYR A 205 24.42 -19.29 4.19
N VAL A 206 24.49 -20.30 5.05
CA VAL A 206 23.80 -20.35 6.36
C VAL A 206 24.28 -19.25 7.32
N GLY A 207 25.50 -18.76 7.18
CA GLY A 207 26.04 -17.67 8.01
C GLY A 207 25.41 -16.29 7.76
N ASN A 208 24.58 -16.14 6.71
CA ASN A 208 23.84 -14.92 6.45
C ASN A 208 22.48 -14.96 7.17
N ALA A 209 22.48 -14.71 8.48
CA ALA A 209 21.29 -14.82 9.32
C ALA A 209 20.04 -14.07 8.80
N PRO A 210 20.12 -12.81 8.28
CA PRO A 210 18.97 -12.16 7.68
C PRO A 210 18.44 -12.88 6.43
N ALA A 211 19.30 -13.49 5.60
CA ALA A 211 18.88 -14.25 4.44
C ALA A 211 18.25 -15.59 4.85
N VAL A 212 18.86 -16.30 5.81
CA VAL A 212 18.29 -17.52 6.40
C VAL A 212 16.90 -17.24 7.00
N GLY A 213 16.75 -16.14 7.74
CA GLY A 213 15.45 -15.75 8.29
C GLY A 213 14.36 -15.55 7.23
N ARG A 214 14.74 -15.03 6.04
CA ARG A 214 13.78 -14.93 4.92
C ARG A 214 13.37 -16.30 4.37
N VAL A 215 14.31 -17.24 4.24
CA VAL A 215 14.02 -18.61 3.80
C VAL A 215 13.08 -19.30 4.81
N VAL A 216 13.41 -19.25 6.09
CA VAL A 216 12.61 -19.83 7.18
C VAL A 216 11.19 -19.25 7.22
N SER A 217 11.07 -17.92 7.07
CA SER A 217 9.76 -17.26 7.00
C SER A 217 8.98 -17.66 5.74
N ALA A 218 9.65 -17.77 4.59
CA ALA A 218 9.03 -18.20 3.33
C ALA A 218 8.54 -19.64 3.38
N ALA A 219 9.27 -20.52 4.08
CA ALA A 219 8.91 -21.93 4.28
C ALA A 219 7.73 -22.14 5.23
N GLY A 220 7.29 -21.11 5.96
CA GLY A 220 6.06 -21.21 6.77
C GLY A 220 6.28 -21.71 8.21
N PHE A 221 7.49 -21.79 8.72
CA PHE A 221 7.75 -22.28 10.07
C PHE A 221 7.07 -21.50 11.20
N ASN A 222 6.66 -20.25 10.95
CA ASN A 222 5.87 -19.44 11.86
C ASN A 222 4.43 -20.00 12.07
N LEU A 223 3.94 -20.86 11.20
CA LEU A 223 2.65 -21.53 11.36
C LEU A 223 2.65 -22.54 12.53
N TRP A 224 3.83 -23.02 12.92
CA TRP A 224 4.01 -23.98 14.03
C TRP A 224 4.16 -23.30 15.39
N GLY A 225 4.20 -21.96 15.43
CA GLY A 225 4.34 -21.15 16.64
C GLY A 225 5.55 -20.23 16.62
N ASP A 226 5.72 -19.50 17.72
CA ASP A 226 6.89 -18.62 17.88
C ASP A 226 8.14 -19.45 18.16
N TYR A 227 9.22 -19.09 17.46
CA TYR A 227 10.51 -19.78 17.59
C TYR A 227 11.69 -18.80 17.70
N THR A 228 12.79 -19.27 18.24
CA THR A 228 14.11 -18.65 18.14
C THR A 228 14.97 -19.43 17.15
N MET A 229 15.78 -18.71 16.36
CA MET A 229 16.64 -19.28 15.33
C MET A 229 18.08 -19.28 15.82
N GLU A 230 18.74 -20.45 15.82
CA GLU A 230 20.14 -20.64 16.15
C GLU A 230 20.90 -21.18 14.92
N LEU A 231 22.06 -20.60 14.63
CA LEU A 231 22.91 -21.00 13.51
C LEU A 231 24.25 -21.50 14.01
N GLN A 232 24.58 -22.75 13.72
CA GLN A 232 25.90 -23.31 13.95
C GLN A 232 26.68 -23.24 12.63
N THR A 233 27.70 -22.36 12.57
CA THR A 233 28.47 -22.07 11.36
C THR A 233 29.99 -22.15 11.56
N SER A 234 30.45 -22.53 12.75
CA SER A 234 31.87 -22.56 13.10
C SER A 234 32.62 -23.76 12.51
N ALA A 235 31.92 -24.88 12.30
CA ALA A 235 32.44 -26.10 11.71
C ALA A 235 31.30 -26.90 11.10
N GLN A 236 31.60 -27.76 10.12
CA GLN A 236 30.63 -28.71 9.57
C GLN A 236 30.34 -29.85 10.57
N PRO A 237 29.11 -30.40 10.56
CA PRO A 237 27.98 -30.02 9.73
C PRO A 237 27.41 -28.64 10.14
N TYR A 238 27.08 -27.80 9.15
CA TYR A 238 26.41 -26.53 9.40
C TYR A 238 24.93 -26.78 9.71
N ARG A 239 24.46 -26.22 10.84
CA ARG A 239 23.13 -26.52 11.37
C ARG A 239 22.31 -25.25 11.54
N LEU A 240 21.03 -25.37 11.22
CA LEU A 240 19.96 -24.45 11.58
C LEU A 240 19.06 -25.13 12.62
N THR A 241 18.89 -24.52 13.81
CA THR A 241 17.96 -24.98 14.83
C THR A 241 16.87 -23.96 15.04
N LEU A 242 15.61 -24.39 14.96
CA LEU A 242 14.41 -23.61 15.29
C LEU A 242 13.87 -24.14 16.64
N ARG A 243 13.97 -23.30 17.69
CA ARG A 243 13.46 -23.65 19.02
C ARG A 243 12.12 -23.01 19.25
N TYR A 244 11.10 -23.82 19.31
CA TYR A 244 9.72 -23.39 19.56
C TYR A 244 9.46 -23.20 21.06
N SER A 245 8.76 -22.10 21.39
CA SER A 245 8.42 -21.73 22.75
C SER A 245 7.03 -22.22 23.18
N SER A 246 6.23 -22.73 22.24
CA SER A 246 4.89 -23.24 22.50
C SER A 246 4.93 -24.71 22.92
N SER A 247 4.11 -25.07 23.91
CA SER A 247 3.92 -26.45 24.33
C SER A 247 3.01 -27.16 23.32
N PHE A 248 3.60 -27.86 22.37
CA PHE A 248 2.88 -28.83 21.56
C PHE A 248 2.97 -30.21 22.21
N THR A 249 1.87 -30.97 22.20
CA THR A 249 1.90 -32.40 22.53
C THR A 249 2.26 -33.20 21.28
N PRO A 250 3.04 -34.31 21.37
CA PRO A 250 3.31 -35.17 20.23
C PRO A 250 2.05 -35.61 19.47
N GLU A 251 0.95 -35.85 20.19
CA GLU A 251 -0.35 -36.20 19.62
C GLU A 251 -0.96 -35.11 18.77
N GLY A 252 -0.74 -33.81 19.12
CA GLY A 252 -1.14 -32.67 18.32
C GLY A 252 -0.30 -32.46 17.04
N MET A 253 0.92 -33.01 17.02
CA MET A 253 1.85 -32.89 15.89
C MET A 253 1.78 -34.03 14.87
N GLU A 254 1.08 -35.14 15.18
CA GLU A 254 1.05 -36.32 14.30
C GLU A 254 0.51 -36.00 12.90
N SER A 255 -0.49 -35.14 12.82
CA SER A 255 -1.03 -34.66 11.54
C SER A 255 -0.10 -33.67 10.82
N GLY A 256 0.69 -32.91 11.58
CA GLY A 256 1.60 -31.88 11.06
C GLY A 256 3.02 -32.36 10.74
N THR A 257 3.38 -33.60 11.11
CA THR A 257 4.72 -34.13 10.90
C THR A 257 5.14 -34.10 9.43
N LYS A 258 4.24 -34.43 8.50
CA LYS A 258 4.50 -34.41 7.05
C LYS A 258 4.82 -32.99 6.58
N ASP A 259 4.04 -32.02 7.01
CA ASP A 259 4.17 -30.64 6.60
C ASP A 259 5.49 -30.01 7.13
N ILE A 260 5.87 -30.31 8.38
CA ILE A 260 7.17 -29.87 8.94
C ILE A 260 8.33 -30.45 8.12
N PHE A 261 8.30 -31.75 7.77
CA PHE A 261 9.40 -32.36 7.01
C PHE A 261 9.47 -31.85 5.58
N GLN A 262 8.36 -31.48 4.95
CA GLN A 262 8.38 -30.78 3.66
C GLN A 262 9.09 -29.43 3.79
N ASP A 263 8.74 -28.64 4.82
CA ASP A 263 9.33 -27.31 5.07
C ASP A 263 10.83 -27.43 5.36
N MET A 264 11.23 -28.44 6.14
CA MET A 264 12.64 -28.75 6.44
C MET A 264 13.41 -29.13 5.17
N ALA A 265 12.86 -30.01 4.31
CA ALA A 265 13.49 -30.41 3.06
C ALA A 265 13.68 -29.23 2.10
N ALA A 266 12.62 -28.42 1.91
CA ALA A 266 12.71 -27.23 1.06
C ALA A 266 13.76 -26.23 1.61
N THR A 267 13.83 -26.05 2.93
CA THR A 267 14.80 -25.15 3.57
C THR A 267 16.24 -25.65 3.44
N LEU A 268 16.47 -26.96 3.61
CA LEU A 268 17.79 -27.57 3.38
C LEU A 268 18.28 -27.30 1.95
N VAL A 269 17.41 -27.40 0.96
CA VAL A 269 17.78 -27.13 -0.43
C VAL A 269 17.97 -25.63 -0.69
N ALA A 270 17.13 -24.78 -0.12
CA ALA A 270 17.17 -23.34 -0.34
C ALA A 270 18.40 -22.65 0.28
N ILE A 271 19.01 -23.25 1.30
CA ILE A 271 20.26 -22.75 1.92
C ILE A 271 21.41 -23.62 1.45
N GLY A 272 22.21 -23.11 0.51
CA GLY A 272 23.17 -23.90 -0.28
C GLY A 272 24.16 -24.75 0.54
N ASN A 273 24.74 -24.21 1.61
CA ASN A 273 25.70 -24.93 2.46
C ASN A 273 25.12 -25.42 3.80
N LEU A 274 23.81 -25.45 3.97
CA LEU A 274 23.19 -26.03 5.16
C LEU A 274 23.24 -27.57 5.08
N ASP A 275 23.76 -28.22 6.11
CA ASP A 275 23.89 -29.66 6.18
C ASP A 275 22.76 -30.32 6.97
N GLU A 276 22.24 -29.60 7.97
CA GLU A 276 21.25 -30.11 8.93
C GLU A 276 20.27 -29.02 9.39
N ILE A 277 19.00 -29.40 9.53
CA ILE A 277 17.95 -28.58 10.14
C ILE A 277 17.30 -29.34 11.29
N GLU A 278 17.07 -28.64 12.41
CA GLU A 278 16.43 -29.15 13.60
C GLU A 278 15.25 -28.25 13.99
N CYS A 279 14.08 -28.85 14.21
CA CYS A 279 12.92 -28.21 14.82
C CYS A 279 12.73 -28.80 16.22
N ALA A 280 13.12 -28.03 17.27
CA ALA A 280 13.05 -28.46 18.66
C ALA A 280 11.83 -27.87 19.34
N PHE A 281 11.05 -28.73 19.98
CA PHE A 281 9.82 -28.39 20.70
C PHE A 281 9.96 -28.67 22.18
N GLN A 282 9.31 -27.84 22.98
CA GLN A 282 9.23 -28.02 24.42
C GLN A 282 7.78 -28.33 24.79
N GLY A 283 7.54 -29.53 25.30
CA GLY A 283 6.23 -29.95 25.78
C GLY A 283 5.97 -29.61 27.23
N ASP A 284 4.79 -30.00 27.72
CA ASP A 284 4.44 -29.91 29.12
C ASP A 284 5.30 -30.87 29.98
N ASN A 285 5.61 -30.49 31.22
CA ASN A 285 6.40 -31.28 32.16
C ASN A 285 7.90 -31.48 31.80
N ASP A 286 8.55 -30.49 31.22
CA ASP A 286 9.98 -30.53 30.82
C ASP A 286 10.33 -31.62 29.79
N GLN A 287 9.35 -32.20 29.12
CA GLN A 287 9.62 -33.08 27.99
C GLN A 287 10.02 -32.24 26.78
N SER A 288 11.08 -32.64 26.10
CA SER A 288 11.52 -32.03 24.85
C SER A 288 11.64 -33.09 23.78
N TRP A 289 11.32 -32.74 22.56
CA TRP A 289 11.56 -33.59 21.39
C TRP A 289 11.99 -32.71 20.20
N SER A 290 12.67 -33.31 19.27
CA SER A 290 13.03 -32.60 18.05
C SER A 290 12.87 -33.47 16.81
N TYR A 291 12.56 -32.81 15.71
CA TYR A 291 12.68 -33.35 14.37
C TYR A 291 14.01 -32.88 13.79
N VAL A 292 14.79 -33.82 13.26
CA VAL A 292 16.09 -33.56 12.63
C VAL A 292 16.06 -34.11 11.24
N LEU A 293 16.54 -33.32 10.29
CA LEU A 293 16.69 -33.73 8.90
C LEU A 293 18.04 -33.28 8.38
N THR A 294 18.77 -34.23 7.76
CA THR A 294 20.10 -33.97 7.21
C THR A 294 20.15 -34.19 5.71
N VAL A 295 21.05 -33.48 5.04
CA VAL A 295 21.34 -33.70 3.61
C VAL A 295 21.77 -35.14 3.34
N GLU A 296 22.59 -35.75 4.22
CA GLU A 296 23.03 -37.10 4.07
C GLU A 296 21.87 -38.11 4.13
N GLU A 297 21.00 -37.97 5.13
CA GLU A 297 19.81 -38.82 5.28
C GLU A 297 18.88 -38.71 4.05
N LEU A 298 18.60 -37.47 3.60
CA LEU A 298 17.78 -37.25 2.41
C LEU A 298 18.42 -37.87 1.16
N ASN A 299 19.72 -37.71 0.95
CA ASN A 299 20.40 -38.31 -0.19
C ASN A 299 20.31 -39.85 -0.19
N GLN A 300 20.34 -40.48 0.99
CA GLN A 300 20.15 -41.93 1.13
C GLN A 300 18.69 -42.36 0.83
N ALA A 301 17.72 -41.51 1.21
CA ALA A 301 16.29 -41.81 1.05
C ALA A 301 15.75 -41.41 -0.35
N LEU A 302 16.43 -40.55 -1.10
CA LEU A 302 15.98 -40.03 -2.41
C LEU A 302 15.49 -41.11 -3.36
N PRO A 303 16.18 -42.25 -3.57
CA PRO A 303 15.69 -43.27 -4.52
C PRO A 303 14.30 -43.79 -4.15
N GLN A 304 14.03 -43.98 -2.86
CA GLN A 304 12.72 -44.46 -2.37
C GLN A 304 11.66 -43.36 -2.47
N ILE A 305 12.01 -42.10 -2.12
CA ILE A 305 11.11 -40.95 -2.21
C ILE A 305 10.68 -40.73 -3.67
N VAL A 306 11.63 -40.72 -4.61
CA VAL A 306 11.37 -40.52 -6.04
C VAL A 306 10.55 -41.67 -6.62
N SER A 307 10.87 -42.93 -6.25
CA SER A 307 10.12 -44.11 -6.70
C SER A 307 8.68 -44.06 -6.23
N ALA A 308 8.44 -43.79 -4.95
CA ALA A 308 7.10 -43.70 -4.38
C ALA A 308 6.26 -42.60 -5.03
N TYR A 309 6.87 -41.45 -5.29
CA TYR A 309 6.22 -40.34 -6.00
C TYR A 309 5.84 -40.72 -7.43
N ASN A 310 6.77 -41.28 -8.21
CA ASN A 310 6.53 -41.68 -9.57
C ASN A 310 5.49 -42.81 -9.68
N GLU A 311 5.51 -43.76 -8.76
CA GLU A 311 4.49 -44.83 -8.70
C GLU A 311 3.09 -44.26 -8.37
N ARG A 312 2.99 -43.22 -7.56
CA ARG A 312 1.72 -42.57 -7.21
C ARG A 312 1.12 -41.78 -8.39
N PHE A 313 1.99 -41.18 -9.23
CA PHE A 313 1.62 -40.27 -10.31
C PHE A 313 1.96 -40.86 -11.71
N LEU A 314 1.69 -42.13 -11.92
CA LEU A 314 2.01 -42.90 -13.13
C LEU A 314 1.60 -42.27 -14.49
N ASN A 315 0.66 -41.32 -14.50
CA ASN A 315 0.19 -40.63 -15.69
C ASN A 315 0.91 -39.32 -15.97
N GLN A 316 1.86 -38.94 -15.14
CA GLN A 316 2.70 -37.76 -15.30
C GLN A 316 4.08 -38.16 -15.83
N LYS A 317 4.88 -37.19 -16.28
CA LYS A 317 6.27 -37.40 -16.60
C LYS A 317 7.03 -37.84 -15.36
N ASP A 318 7.83 -38.89 -15.46
CA ASP A 318 8.67 -39.35 -14.37
C ASP A 318 9.55 -38.21 -13.85
N TRP A 319 9.48 -38.02 -12.55
CA TRP A 319 10.31 -37.05 -11.85
C TRP A 319 11.75 -37.59 -11.75
N PRO A 320 12.80 -36.81 -12.15
CA PRO A 320 14.15 -37.28 -12.21
C PRO A 320 14.76 -37.53 -10.84
N LEU A 321 15.56 -38.61 -10.73
CA LEU A 321 16.42 -38.82 -9.56
C LEU A 321 17.75 -38.13 -9.81
N TYR A 322 18.03 -37.10 -9.00
CA TYR A 322 19.33 -36.38 -8.97
C TYR A 322 20.33 -37.06 -8.04
N ALA A 323 21.62 -36.67 -8.17
CA ALA A 323 22.68 -37.21 -7.34
C ALA A 323 22.65 -36.68 -5.89
N SER A 324 22.15 -35.46 -5.72
CA SER A 324 22.01 -34.84 -4.41
C SER A 324 20.67 -34.14 -4.28
N VAL A 325 20.12 -34.10 -3.06
CA VAL A 325 18.93 -33.33 -2.75
C VAL A 325 19.12 -31.83 -3.07
N LYS A 326 20.35 -31.32 -2.98
CA LYS A 326 20.69 -29.93 -3.31
C LYS A 326 20.44 -29.59 -4.78
N ASP A 327 20.56 -30.57 -5.69
CA ASP A 327 20.37 -30.37 -7.13
C ASP A 327 18.91 -30.03 -7.47
N TYR A 328 17.95 -30.41 -6.62
CA TYR A 328 16.55 -30.02 -6.75
C TYR A 328 16.31 -28.52 -6.54
N GLY A 329 17.30 -27.81 -6.02
CA GLY A 329 17.28 -26.35 -5.93
C GLY A 329 17.62 -25.62 -7.23
N ASP A 330 17.96 -26.29 -8.32
CA ASP A 330 18.35 -25.64 -9.59
C ASP A 330 17.14 -25.05 -10.33
N SER A 331 15.95 -25.63 -10.14
CA SER A 331 14.69 -25.05 -10.63
C SER A 331 13.62 -24.98 -9.53
N CYS A 332 12.69 -24.06 -9.69
CA CYS A 332 11.54 -23.96 -8.77
C CYS A 332 10.63 -25.18 -8.89
N ALA A 333 10.48 -25.71 -10.13
CA ALA A 333 9.69 -26.90 -10.40
C ALA A 333 10.24 -28.15 -9.70
N ASP A 334 11.56 -28.37 -9.74
CA ASP A 334 12.17 -29.49 -9.04
C ASP A 334 12.06 -29.37 -7.53
N LEU A 335 12.21 -28.15 -7.00
CA LEU A 335 12.01 -27.90 -5.56
C LEU A 335 10.57 -28.15 -5.12
N ASP A 336 9.59 -27.75 -5.94
CA ASP A 336 8.17 -27.98 -5.67
C ASP A 336 7.83 -29.49 -5.71
N GLN A 337 8.37 -30.20 -6.68
CA GLN A 337 8.19 -31.65 -6.75
C GLN A 337 8.86 -32.38 -5.57
N LEU A 338 10.05 -31.95 -5.11
CA LEU A 338 10.67 -32.48 -3.89
C LEU A 338 9.77 -32.23 -2.67
N TYR A 339 9.24 -31.03 -2.56
CA TYR A 339 8.33 -30.66 -1.49
C TYR A 339 7.10 -31.58 -1.42
N GLU A 340 6.41 -31.77 -2.53
CA GLU A 340 5.29 -32.71 -2.62
C GLU A 340 5.71 -34.16 -2.37
N ALA A 341 6.84 -34.58 -2.95
CA ALA A 341 7.31 -35.96 -2.81
C ALA A 341 7.65 -36.34 -1.38
N MET A 342 8.18 -35.40 -0.61
CA MET A 342 8.44 -35.62 0.84
C MET A 342 7.13 -35.93 1.59
N TRP A 343 6.07 -35.19 1.33
CA TRP A 343 4.76 -35.42 1.94
C TRP A 343 4.22 -36.83 1.60
N TRP A 344 4.25 -37.18 0.31
CA TRP A 344 3.78 -38.49 -0.15
C TRP A 344 4.66 -39.65 0.33
N ALA A 345 5.96 -39.44 0.42
CA ALA A 345 6.86 -40.48 0.93
C ALA A 345 6.58 -40.82 2.40
N ILE A 346 6.27 -39.84 3.21
CA ILE A 346 5.87 -40.07 4.62
C ILE A 346 4.48 -40.73 4.68
N GLU A 347 3.51 -40.23 3.89
CA GLU A 347 2.16 -40.79 3.83
C GLU A 347 2.12 -42.25 3.41
N LEU A 348 2.95 -42.61 2.46
CA LEU A 348 3.02 -43.98 1.90
C LEU A 348 4.02 -44.89 2.67
N GLY A 349 4.67 -44.37 3.73
CA GLY A 349 5.64 -45.14 4.50
C GLY A 349 6.97 -45.41 3.78
N ALA A 350 7.25 -44.71 2.68
CA ALA A 350 8.52 -44.79 1.96
C ALA A 350 9.66 -44.03 2.66
N TYR A 351 9.31 -43.07 3.54
CA TYR A 351 10.21 -42.37 4.40
C TYR A 351 9.61 -42.30 5.82
N ALA A 352 10.41 -42.64 6.83
CA ALA A 352 10.00 -42.60 8.23
C ALA A 352 10.77 -41.47 8.96
N PRO A 353 10.09 -40.36 9.31
CA PRO A 353 10.69 -39.28 10.09
C PRO A 353 11.31 -39.76 11.42
N GLN A 354 12.52 -39.29 11.74
CA GLN A 354 13.15 -39.59 13.02
C GLN A 354 12.74 -38.50 14.04
N VAL A 355 12.21 -38.96 15.17
CA VAL A 355 11.91 -38.11 16.34
C VAL A 355 12.98 -38.39 17.40
N GLN A 356 13.67 -37.35 17.83
CA GLN A 356 14.61 -37.41 18.94
C GLN A 356 13.92 -36.90 20.22
N SER A 357 13.97 -37.68 21.27
CA SER A 357 13.41 -37.37 22.61
C SER A 357 14.50 -37.16 23.63
#